data_29f97758394626aad912ab5bf266e3f0
#
_entry.id   29f97758394626aad912ab5bf266e3f0
#
_cell.length_a   1.000
_cell.length_b   1.000
_cell.length_c   1.000
_cell.angle_alpha   90.00
_cell.angle_beta   90.00
_cell.angle_gamma   90.00
#
_symmetry.space_group_name_H-M   'P 1'
#
loop_
_entity.id
_entity.type
_entity.pdbx_description
1 polymer ?
#
loop_
_entity_poly.entity_id
_entity_poly.type
_entity_poly.pdbx_seq_one_letter_code
_entity_poly.pdbx_strand_id
1 'polypeptide(L)'
;MEKNLFCHFILLVADAIFFSGVCCFANDEWQLNGDNTGLSEEEEIELGRKVDEYLSRGCHFDTDAELNKKINDITQSIVAVSERKTLPYICSIIQSYSINAFSSSCGHIYITKGLLQLTKNENELACIIGHEIAHLSLRHASKFYRELKNVFSQQNNANWDEVAALSLENHLREFEAEADTKGVFYACNAGYDPNGLPDFLERNLDIIVAHNGLSGIFGMGYYAEVEMRVCKLREFIATLKGDW
;
A
#
# COMPACT_ATOMS: atom_id res chain seq x y z
N MET A 1 -14.02 -16.78 15.94
CA MET A 1 -14.27 -16.35 14.56
C MET A 1 -13.50 -15.07 14.26
N GLU A 2 -13.57 -14.05 15.08
CA GLU A 2 -12.84 -12.77 14.89
C GLU A 2 -11.30 -12.87 14.91
N LYS A 3 -10.72 -13.81 15.69
CA LYS A 3 -9.26 -14.06 15.74
C LYS A 3 -8.65 -14.43 14.38
N ASN A 4 -9.39 -15.13 13.52
CA ASN A 4 -8.90 -15.49 12.18
C ASN A 4 -8.96 -14.33 11.18
N LEU A 5 -9.89 -13.41 11.34
CA LEU A 5 -10.09 -12.28 10.43
C LEU A 5 -8.90 -11.32 10.43
N PHE A 6 -8.40 -11.02 11.64
CA PHE A 6 -7.27 -10.13 11.83
C PHE A 6 -5.96 -10.76 11.34
N CYS A 7 -5.75 -12.06 11.58
CA CYS A 7 -4.61 -12.77 11.01
C CYS A 7 -4.61 -12.72 9.48
N HIS A 8 -5.77 -12.84 8.83
CA HIS A 8 -5.88 -12.71 7.37
C HIS A 8 -5.69 -11.27 6.89
N PHE A 9 -6.15 -10.27 7.63
CA PHE A 9 -5.91 -8.86 7.32
C PHE A 9 -4.41 -8.53 7.39
N ILE A 10 -3.72 -8.93 8.45
CA ILE A 10 -2.26 -8.75 8.58
C ILE A 10 -1.50 -9.62 7.58
N LEU A 11 -1.94 -10.83 7.29
CA LEU A 11 -1.33 -11.67 6.25
C LEU A 11 -1.44 -11.02 4.87
N LEU A 12 -2.56 -10.42 4.50
CA LEU A 12 -2.74 -9.72 3.22
C LEU A 12 -1.97 -8.39 3.15
N VAL A 13 -1.89 -7.64 4.25
CA VAL A 13 -1.02 -6.46 4.36
C VAL A 13 0.45 -6.88 4.48
N ALA A 14 0.74 -8.03 5.08
CA ALA A 14 2.09 -8.55 5.30
C ALA A 14 2.60 -9.47 4.18
N ASP A 15 1.75 -10.07 3.35
CA ASP A 15 2.17 -10.69 2.07
C ASP A 15 2.78 -9.65 1.12
N ALA A 16 2.35 -8.40 1.23
CA ALA A 16 3.08 -7.27 0.65
C ALA A 16 4.45 -7.04 1.34
N ILE A 17 4.66 -7.47 2.60
CA ILE A 17 5.82 -7.10 3.41
C ILE A 17 6.84 -8.22 3.63
N PHE A 18 6.42 -9.47 3.99
CA PHE A 18 7.34 -10.56 4.37
C PHE A 18 6.72 -11.96 4.29
N PHE A 19 7.15 -12.76 3.35
CA PHE A 19 6.67 -14.13 3.16
C PHE A 19 7.15 -15.17 4.21
N SER A 20 7.93 -14.83 5.20
CA SER A 20 8.57 -15.82 6.09
C SER A 20 8.44 -15.63 7.60
N GLY A 21 7.76 -14.61 8.08
CA GLY A 21 7.77 -14.29 9.53
C GLY A 21 6.41 -14.07 10.22
N VAL A 22 5.32 -14.01 9.50
CA VAL A 22 4.03 -13.48 10.00
C VAL A 22 3.18 -14.52 10.76
N CYS A 23 3.55 -15.80 10.76
CA CYS A 23 2.84 -16.83 11.54
C CYS A 23 2.79 -16.61 13.07
N CYS A 24 3.54 -15.63 13.59
CA CYS A 24 3.62 -15.38 15.05
C CYS A 24 2.49 -14.50 15.60
N PHE A 25 1.67 -13.85 14.76
CA PHE A 25 0.58 -12.97 15.24
C PHE A 25 -0.68 -13.68 15.74
N ALA A 26 -0.77 -15.00 15.59
CA ALA A 26 -1.99 -15.75 15.90
C ALA A 26 -2.38 -15.77 17.38
N ASN A 27 -1.55 -15.26 18.28
CA ASN A 27 -1.74 -15.40 19.72
C ASN A 27 -2.18 -14.13 20.46
N ASP A 28 -2.17 -12.94 19.85
CA ASP A 28 -2.62 -11.73 20.52
C ASP A 28 -4.13 -11.53 20.35
N GLU A 29 -4.82 -11.27 21.44
CA GLU A 29 -6.27 -11.01 21.46
C GLU A 29 -6.59 -9.62 20.93
N TRP A 30 -6.74 -9.52 19.62
CA TRP A 30 -7.07 -8.27 18.95
C TRP A 30 -8.57 -8.20 18.72
N GLN A 31 -9.24 -7.31 19.44
CA GLN A 31 -10.65 -6.99 19.22
C GLN A 31 -10.71 -5.61 18.52
N LEU A 32 -10.95 -5.62 17.21
CA LEU A 32 -11.37 -4.42 16.50
C LEU A 32 -12.90 -4.39 16.52
N ASN A 33 -13.48 -3.36 17.13
CA ASN A 33 -14.93 -3.23 17.31
C ASN A 33 -15.61 -2.47 16.16
N GLY A 34 -14.92 -2.28 15.02
CA GLY A 34 -15.45 -1.58 13.86
C GLY A 34 -16.85 -2.09 13.49
N ASP A 35 -17.75 -1.18 13.23
CA ASP A 35 -19.12 -1.48 12.79
C ASP A 35 -19.17 -1.86 11.29
N ASN A 36 -20.36 -1.96 10.72
CA ASN A 36 -20.56 -2.26 9.29
C ASN A 36 -20.09 -1.12 8.36
N THR A 37 -19.66 0.03 8.88
CA THR A 37 -19.14 1.16 8.09
C THR A 37 -17.61 1.11 7.93
N GLY A 38 -16.93 0.20 8.63
CA GLY A 38 -15.48 0.04 8.67
C GLY A 38 -14.89 0.44 10.02
N LEU A 39 -13.61 0.76 10.06
CA LEU A 39 -12.94 1.25 11.28
C LEU A 39 -13.24 2.73 11.50
N SER A 40 -13.41 3.14 12.76
CA SER A 40 -13.33 4.56 13.14
C SER A 40 -11.93 5.12 12.84
N GLU A 41 -11.76 6.43 12.90
CA GLU A 41 -10.44 7.04 12.68
C GLU A 41 -9.45 6.63 13.78
N GLU A 42 -9.90 6.55 15.02
CA GLU A 42 -9.11 6.14 16.18
C GLU A 42 -8.67 4.68 16.06
N GLU A 43 -9.60 3.77 15.67
CA GLU A 43 -9.29 2.35 15.46
C GLU A 43 -8.32 2.14 14.31
N GLU A 44 -8.44 2.92 13.24
CA GLU A 44 -7.54 2.87 12.09
C GLU A 44 -6.12 3.32 12.47
N ILE A 45 -5.99 4.41 13.23
CA ILE A 45 -4.72 4.90 13.74
C ILE A 45 -4.09 3.89 14.72
N GLU A 46 -4.89 3.33 15.61
CA GLU A 46 -4.40 2.32 16.56
C GLU A 46 -3.90 1.05 15.86
N LEU A 47 -4.62 0.60 14.82
CA LEU A 47 -4.17 -0.50 13.97
C LEU A 47 -2.80 -0.18 13.34
N GLY A 48 -2.64 1.02 12.78
CA GLY A 48 -1.39 1.47 12.19
C GLY A 48 -0.23 1.49 13.20
N ARG A 49 -0.46 1.99 14.43
CA ARG A 49 0.56 2.00 15.49
C ARG A 49 1.05 0.60 15.86
N LYS A 50 0.16 -0.36 15.88
CA LYS A 50 0.51 -1.76 16.14
C LYS A 50 1.35 -2.36 15.02
N VAL A 51 1.04 -2.03 13.76
CA VAL A 51 1.89 -2.41 12.62
C VAL A 51 3.29 -1.80 12.79
N ASP A 52 3.39 -0.51 13.12
CA ASP A 52 4.67 0.18 13.34
C ASP A 52 5.47 -0.44 14.48
N GLU A 53 4.82 -0.78 15.58
CA GLU A 53 5.45 -1.44 16.73
C GLU A 53 6.05 -2.80 16.35
N TYR A 54 5.32 -3.57 15.55
CA TYR A 54 5.81 -4.84 15.04
C TYR A 54 7.03 -4.65 14.11
N LEU A 55 6.92 -3.75 13.15
CA LEU A 55 8.01 -3.47 12.22
C LEU A 55 9.26 -2.97 12.94
N SER A 56 9.10 -2.16 13.98
CA SER A 56 10.21 -1.65 14.80
C SER A 56 11.00 -2.75 15.53
N ARG A 57 10.36 -3.89 15.81
CA ARG A 57 11.01 -5.04 16.43
C ARG A 57 11.71 -5.97 15.43
N GLY A 58 11.22 -6.03 14.19
CA GLY A 58 11.65 -7.01 13.19
C GLY A 58 12.46 -6.45 12.03
N CYS A 59 12.40 -5.13 11.79
CA CYS A 59 13.07 -4.49 10.67
C CYS A 59 14.26 -3.64 11.09
N HIS A 60 15.28 -3.60 10.25
CA HIS A 60 16.36 -2.62 10.34
C HIS A 60 16.05 -1.44 9.44
N PHE A 61 16.14 -0.24 9.99
CA PHE A 61 15.89 1.00 9.25
C PHE A 61 17.20 1.66 8.81
N ASP A 62 17.16 2.36 7.70
CA ASP A 62 18.31 3.13 7.21
C ASP A 62 18.53 4.35 8.13
N THR A 63 19.78 4.60 8.49
CA THR A 63 20.19 5.67 9.39
C THR A 63 20.85 6.85 8.69
N ASP A 64 20.90 6.85 7.35
CA ASP A 64 21.41 7.98 6.57
C ASP A 64 20.46 9.19 6.75
N ALA A 65 20.93 10.18 7.50
CA ALA A 65 20.13 11.34 7.86
C ALA A 65 19.78 12.23 6.66
N GLU A 66 20.69 12.34 5.68
CA GLU A 66 20.49 13.16 4.48
C GLU A 66 19.43 12.52 3.57
N LEU A 67 19.58 11.21 3.33
CA LEU A 67 18.62 10.45 2.53
C LEU A 67 17.22 10.43 3.17
N ASN A 68 17.14 10.16 4.47
CA ASN A 68 15.87 10.17 5.21
C ASN A 68 15.22 11.56 5.18
N LYS A 69 16.02 12.64 5.33
CA LYS A 69 15.51 14.00 5.23
C LYS A 69 14.93 14.26 3.84
N LYS A 70 15.66 13.93 2.78
CA LYS A 70 15.23 14.12 1.39
C LYS A 70 13.89 13.43 1.11
N ILE A 71 13.74 12.16 1.51
CA ILE A 71 12.51 11.39 1.32
C ILE A 71 11.35 12.00 2.11
N ASN A 72 11.59 12.46 3.33
CA ASN A 72 10.57 13.12 4.13
C ASN A 72 10.20 14.51 3.57
N ASP A 73 11.12 15.28 3.01
CA ASP A 73 10.81 16.54 2.32
C ASP A 73 9.86 16.30 1.12
N ILE A 74 10.10 15.25 0.32
CA ILE A 74 9.18 14.81 -0.75
C ILE A 74 7.82 14.42 -0.16
N THR A 75 7.81 13.59 0.89
CA THR A 75 6.59 13.15 1.56
C THR A 75 5.74 14.34 2.01
N GLN A 76 6.34 15.31 2.70
CA GLN A 76 5.63 16.49 3.20
C GLN A 76 5.09 17.38 2.07
N SER A 77 5.81 17.50 0.95
CA SER A 77 5.32 18.27 -0.20
C SER A 77 4.05 17.66 -0.79
N ILE A 78 3.94 16.33 -0.82
CA ILE A 78 2.77 15.61 -1.32
C ILE A 78 1.63 15.66 -0.30
N VAL A 79 1.91 15.49 0.99
CA VAL A 79 0.92 15.64 2.07
C VAL A 79 0.28 17.02 2.04
N ALA A 80 1.03 18.07 1.74
CA ALA A 80 0.52 19.45 1.68
C ALA A 80 -0.61 19.63 0.67
N VAL A 81 -0.69 18.78 -0.36
CA VAL A 81 -1.73 18.81 -1.41
C VAL A 81 -2.73 17.66 -1.32
N SER A 82 -2.56 16.72 -0.37
CA SER A 82 -3.48 15.61 -0.13
C SER A 82 -4.72 16.04 0.68
N GLU A 83 -5.76 15.20 0.71
CA GLU A 83 -6.98 15.51 1.47
C GLU A 83 -6.86 15.23 2.98
N ARG A 84 -6.11 14.20 3.39
CA ARG A 84 -6.00 13.79 4.81
C ARG A 84 -4.68 14.24 5.43
N LYS A 85 -4.58 15.52 5.76
CA LYS A 85 -3.36 16.16 6.31
C LYS A 85 -3.18 15.97 7.83
N THR A 86 -4.17 15.39 8.50
CA THR A 86 -4.20 15.29 9.96
C THR A 86 -3.32 14.18 10.54
N LEU A 87 -2.93 13.21 9.72
CA LEU A 87 -2.02 12.15 10.16
C LEU A 87 -0.57 12.67 10.27
N PRO A 88 0.21 12.15 11.23
CA PRO A 88 1.63 12.49 11.37
C PRO A 88 2.49 11.74 10.34
N TYR A 89 2.41 12.15 9.07
CA TYR A 89 3.12 11.47 7.99
C TYR A 89 4.63 11.49 8.18
N ILE A 90 5.21 10.31 8.10
CA ILE A 90 6.66 10.09 8.10
C ILE A 90 6.99 8.95 7.13
N CYS A 91 8.09 9.05 6.40
CA CYS A 91 8.59 7.98 5.55
C CYS A 91 9.91 7.43 6.08
N SER A 92 10.00 6.10 6.19
CA SER A 92 11.19 5.39 6.65
C SER A 92 11.67 4.37 5.62
N ILE A 93 12.99 4.19 5.53
CA ILE A 93 13.61 3.22 4.63
C ILE A 93 13.90 1.95 5.40
N ILE A 94 13.36 0.81 4.93
CA ILE A 94 13.69 -0.51 5.47
C ILE A 94 14.90 -1.07 4.72
N GLN A 95 15.89 -1.58 5.45
CA GLN A 95 17.09 -2.24 4.95
C GLN A 95 16.76 -3.64 4.41
N SER A 96 15.92 -3.71 3.38
CA SER A 96 15.52 -4.93 2.68
C SER A 96 15.78 -4.78 1.19
N TYR A 97 16.20 -5.85 0.54
CA TYR A 97 16.37 -5.92 -0.92
C TYR A 97 15.07 -6.32 -1.65
N SER A 98 13.99 -6.60 -0.95
CA SER A 98 12.66 -6.73 -1.58
C SER A 98 12.28 -5.44 -2.29
N ILE A 99 11.44 -5.53 -3.30
CA ILE A 99 10.94 -4.36 -4.06
C ILE A 99 9.56 -4.06 -3.54
N ASN A 100 9.46 -3.15 -2.56
CA ASN A 100 8.19 -2.84 -1.93
C ASN A 100 8.13 -1.43 -1.36
N ALA A 101 6.92 -0.84 -1.36
CA ALA A 101 6.52 0.28 -0.55
C ALA A 101 5.14 -0.05 0.05
N PHE A 102 4.85 0.47 1.22
CA PHE A 102 3.56 0.31 1.89
C PHE A 102 3.37 1.36 2.96
N SER A 103 2.13 1.52 3.41
CA SER A 103 1.79 2.48 4.46
C SER A 103 1.03 1.82 5.62
N SER A 104 1.29 2.26 6.84
CA SER A 104 0.48 1.95 8.02
C SER A 104 -0.54 3.04 8.26
N SER A 105 -1.73 2.67 8.69
CA SER A 105 -2.89 3.57 8.77
C SER A 105 -2.76 4.70 9.79
N CYS A 106 -1.68 4.75 10.56
CA CYS A 106 -1.35 5.90 11.41
C CYS A 106 -0.53 7.00 10.71
N GLY A 107 -0.23 6.87 9.40
CA GLY A 107 0.50 7.87 8.61
C GLY A 107 1.95 7.52 8.32
N HIS A 108 2.42 6.36 8.73
CA HIS A 108 3.79 5.94 8.43
C HIS A 108 3.86 5.26 7.07
N ILE A 109 4.82 5.69 6.25
CA ILE A 109 5.12 5.13 4.93
C ILE A 109 6.48 4.42 5.02
N TYR A 110 6.57 3.25 4.43
CA TYR A 110 7.77 2.44 4.39
C TYR A 110 8.19 2.19 2.96
N ILE A 111 9.47 2.40 2.67
CA ILE A 111 10.07 2.11 1.37
C ILE A 111 11.26 1.18 1.61
N THR A 112 11.33 0.09 0.87
CA THR A 112 12.48 -0.82 0.96
C THR A 112 13.67 -0.26 0.17
N LYS A 113 14.87 -0.61 0.61
CA LYS A 113 16.10 -0.25 -0.10
C LYS A 113 16.14 -0.82 -1.52
N GLY A 114 15.59 -2.02 -1.72
CA GLY A 114 15.47 -2.62 -3.05
C GLY A 114 14.63 -1.80 -4.01
N LEU A 115 13.46 -1.31 -3.59
CA LEU A 115 12.64 -0.42 -4.40
C LEU A 115 13.35 0.91 -4.67
N LEU A 116 13.95 1.51 -3.62
CA LEU A 116 14.66 2.78 -3.76
C LEU A 116 15.84 2.70 -4.76
N GLN A 117 16.53 1.56 -4.84
CA GLN A 117 17.59 1.34 -5.83
C GLN A 117 17.10 1.25 -7.28
N LEU A 118 15.82 0.90 -7.49
CA LEU A 118 15.19 0.87 -8.80
C LEU A 118 14.66 2.21 -9.26
N THR A 119 14.44 3.16 -8.34
CA THR A 119 14.01 4.51 -8.71
C THR A 119 15.14 5.27 -9.38
N LYS A 120 14.86 5.94 -10.51
CA LYS A 120 15.86 6.71 -11.27
C LYS A 120 15.95 8.18 -10.89
N ASN A 121 14.84 8.73 -10.40
CA ASN A 121 14.73 10.16 -10.13
C ASN A 121 13.66 10.43 -9.05
N GLU A 122 13.57 11.70 -8.65
CA GLU A 122 12.64 12.14 -7.62
C GLU A 122 11.16 12.03 -8.05
N ASN A 123 10.85 12.15 -9.34
CA ASN A 123 9.48 12.06 -9.83
C ASN A 123 8.91 10.65 -9.63
N GLU A 124 9.72 9.62 -9.92
CA GLU A 124 9.31 8.23 -9.66
C GLU A 124 9.06 8.00 -8.17
N LEU A 125 10.00 8.45 -7.32
CA LEU A 125 9.87 8.32 -5.87
C LEU A 125 8.67 9.09 -5.34
N ALA A 126 8.45 10.30 -5.82
CA ALA A 126 7.30 11.13 -5.43
C ALA A 126 5.96 10.49 -5.82
N CYS A 127 5.86 9.92 -7.02
CA CYS A 127 4.64 9.22 -7.44
C CYS A 127 4.38 7.94 -6.61
N ILE A 128 5.43 7.19 -6.25
CA ILE A 128 5.31 6.03 -5.35
C ILE A 128 4.87 6.46 -3.94
N ILE A 129 5.47 7.51 -3.38
CA ILE A 129 5.05 8.07 -2.08
C ILE A 129 3.61 8.60 -2.17
N GLY A 130 3.26 9.25 -3.27
CA GLY A 130 1.91 9.73 -3.54
C GLY A 130 0.87 8.61 -3.55
N HIS A 131 1.20 7.46 -4.14
CA HIS A 131 0.38 6.25 -4.12
C HIS A 131 0.11 5.76 -2.69
N GLU A 132 1.14 5.71 -1.83
CA GLU A 132 0.99 5.33 -0.42
C GLU A 132 0.15 6.36 0.37
N ILE A 133 0.36 7.66 0.13
CA ILE A 133 -0.47 8.71 0.72
C ILE A 133 -1.93 8.59 0.25
N ALA A 134 -2.17 8.18 -0.99
CA ALA A 134 -3.52 7.97 -1.50
C ALA A 134 -4.23 6.82 -0.76
N HIS A 135 -3.54 5.70 -0.47
CA HIS A 135 -4.11 4.63 0.36
C HIS A 135 -4.57 5.14 1.72
N LEU A 136 -3.78 5.99 2.36
CA LEU A 136 -4.11 6.60 3.66
C LEU A 136 -5.25 7.61 3.55
N SER A 137 -5.22 8.48 2.54
CA SER A 137 -6.24 9.52 2.33
C SER A 137 -7.61 8.93 1.99
N LEU A 138 -7.64 7.85 1.22
CA LEU A 138 -8.84 7.13 0.82
C LEU A 138 -9.30 6.09 1.86
N ARG A 139 -8.54 5.92 2.95
CA ARG A 139 -8.83 4.99 4.05
C ARG A 139 -9.01 3.54 3.58
N HIS A 140 -8.14 3.07 2.68
CA HIS A 140 -8.27 1.74 2.08
C HIS A 140 -8.18 0.62 3.13
N ALA A 141 -7.38 0.78 4.19
CA ALA A 141 -7.32 -0.18 5.30
C ALA A 141 -8.68 -0.35 5.99
N SER A 142 -9.40 0.75 6.26
CA SER A 142 -10.74 0.71 6.85
C SER A 142 -11.78 0.10 5.91
N LYS A 143 -11.74 0.47 4.62
CA LYS A 143 -12.62 -0.11 3.59
C LYS A 143 -12.39 -1.63 3.47
N PHE A 144 -11.13 -2.05 3.40
CA PHE A 144 -10.77 -3.45 3.29
C PHE A 144 -11.21 -4.26 4.53
N TYR A 145 -11.04 -3.72 5.74
CA TYR A 145 -11.54 -4.33 6.95
C TYR A 145 -13.06 -4.56 6.91
N ARG A 146 -13.82 -3.57 6.41
CA ARG A 146 -15.27 -3.70 6.21
C ARG A 146 -15.60 -4.86 5.25
N GLU A 147 -14.91 -4.94 4.11
CA GLU A 147 -15.15 -6.00 3.13
C GLU A 147 -14.81 -7.38 3.71
N LEU A 148 -13.71 -7.50 4.46
CA LEU A 148 -13.40 -8.72 5.20
C LEU A 148 -14.54 -9.11 6.14
N LYS A 149 -15.08 -8.17 6.94
CA LYS A 149 -16.22 -8.45 7.83
C LYS A 149 -17.44 -8.93 7.06
N ASN A 150 -17.79 -8.25 5.96
CA ASN A 150 -18.93 -8.61 5.12
C ASN A 150 -18.79 -10.03 4.58
N VAL A 151 -17.64 -10.32 4.00
CA VAL A 151 -17.31 -11.61 3.44
C VAL A 151 -17.41 -12.70 4.52
N PHE A 152 -16.79 -12.52 5.69
CA PHE A 152 -16.80 -13.52 6.77
C PHE A 152 -18.13 -13.64 7.53
N SER A 153 -19.02 -12.65 7.47
CA SER A 153 -20.35 -12.75 8.05
C SER A 153 -21.32 -13.64 7.27
N GLN A 154 -21.03 -13.91 6.00
CA GLN A 154 -21.89 -14.68 5.08
C GLN A 154 -21.56 -16.17 5.01
N GLN A 155 -20.73 -16.72 5.93
CA GLN A 155 -20.27 -18.09 5.95
C GLN A 155 -21.41 -19.13 6.14
N ASN A 156 -22.00 -19.61 5.03
CA ASN A 156 -23.01 -20.67 5.08
C ASN A 156 -22.90 -21.74 3.98
N ASN A 157 -21.90 -21.74 3.08
CA ASN A 157 -21.83 -22.66 1.93
C ASN A 157 -20.43 -23.28 1.69
N ALA A 158 -20.39 -24.47 1.07
CA ALA A 158 -19.18 -25.28 0.85
C ALA A 158 -18.13 -24.71 -0.14
N ASN A 159 -18.46 -23.68 -0.94
CA ASN A 159 -17.55 -23.03 -1.89
C ASN A 159 -17.20 -21.60 -1.47
N TRP A 160 -17.33 -21.30 -0.20
CA TRP A 160 -17.24 -19.94 0.31
C TRP A 160 -15.83 -19.36 0.21
N ASP A 161 -14.79 -20.15 0.44
CA ASP A 161 -13.40 -19.69 0.44
C ASP A 161 -12.95 -19.13 -0.94
N GLU A 162 -13.39 -19.74 -2.04
CA GLU A 162 -13.08 -19.31 -3.39
C GLU A 162 -13.80 -18.00 -3.78
N VAL A 163 -15.08 -17.90 -3.44
CA VAL A 163 -15.89 -16.68 -3.69
C VAL A 163 -15.38 -15.51 -2.85
N ALA A 164 -15.03 -15.79 -1.61
CA ALA A 164 -14.46 -14.81 -0.70
C ALA A 164 -13.11 -14.27 -1.20
N ALA A 165 -12.22 -15.16 -1.60
CA ALA A 165 -10.92 -14.78 -2.13
C ALA A 165 -11.05 -13.91 -3.39
N LEU A 166 -11.91 -14.29 -4.32
CA LEU A 166 -12.15 -13.53 -5.54
C LEU A 166 -12.77 -12.15 -5.27
N SER A 167 -13.68 -12.05 -4.31
CA SER A 167 -14.29 -10.78 -3.92
C SER A 167 -13.25 -9.83 -3.33
N LEU A 168 -12.41 -10.32 -2.42
CA LEU A 168 -11.34 -9.53 -1.82
C LEU A 168 -10.28 -9.09 -2.83
N GLU A 169 -9.92 -9.97 -3.76
CA GLU A 169 -8.99 -9.65 -4.86
C GLU A 169 -9.51 -8.50 -5.72
N ASN A 170 -10.79 -8.53 -6.09
CA ASN A 170 -11.40 -7.46 -6.87
C ASN A 170 -11.36 -6.10 -6.13
N HIS A 171 -11.66 -6.09 -4.84
CA HIS A 171 -11.57 -4.86 -4.03
C HIS A 171 -10.13 -4.35 -3.91
N LEU A 172 -9.14 -5.24 -3.76
CA LEU A 172 -7.73 -4.83 -3.76
C LEU A 172 -7.33 -4.17 -5.08
N ARG A 173 -7.75 -4.72 -6.22
CA ARG A 173 -7.50 -4.11 -7.55
C ARG A 173 -8.16 -2.75 -7.71
N GLU A 174 -9.36 -2.56 -7.16
CA GLU A 174 -10.04 -1.26 -7.16
C GLU A 174 -9.26 -0.25 -6.30
N PHE A 175 -8.79 -0.64 -5.11
CA PHE A 175 -8.00 0.23 -4.23
C PHE A 175 -6.66 0.61 -4.85
N GLU A 176 -5.98 -0.33 -5.53
CA GLU A 176 -4.77 -0.02 -6.29
C GLU A 176 -5.02 0.99 -7.40
N ALA A 177 -6.10 0.82 -8.18
CA ALA A 177 -6.46 1.75 -9.26
C ALA A 177 -6.83 3.14 -8.73
N GLU A 178 -7.55 3.21 -7.59
CA GLU A 178 -7.84 4.48 -6.92
C GLU A 178 -6.54 5.14 -6.41
N ALA A 179 -5.63 4.36 -5.79
CA ALA A 179 -4.38 4.85 -5.25
C ALA A 179 -3.42 5.32 -6.36
N ASP A 180 -3.35 4.60 -7.47
CA ASP A 180 -2.57 4.99 -8.65
C ASP A 180 -2.98 6.38 -9.17
N THR A 181 -4.27 6.53 -9.46
CA THR A 181 -4.82 7.77 -10.02
C THR A 181 -4.66 8.93 -9.06
N LYS A 182 -5.02 8.72 -7.80
CA LYS A 182 -4.99 9.75 -6.77
C LYS A 182 -3.58 10.13 -6.36
N GLY A 183 -2.69 9.13 -6.25
CA GLY A 183 -1.29 9.34 -5.90
C GLY A 183 -0.52 10.12 -6.95
N VAL A 184 -0.72 9.79 -8.23
CA VAL A 184 -0.16 10.55 -9.35
C VAL A 184 -0.71 11.98 -9.37
N PHE A 185 -2.00 12.16 -9.11
CA PHE A 185 -2.61 13.49 -8.99
C PHE A 185 -1.99 14.33 -7.86
N TYR A 186 -1.71 13.72 -6.70
CA TYR A 186 -1.04 14.41 -5.60
C TYR A 186 0.40 14.79 -5.96
N ALA A 187 1.17 13.85 -6.53
CA ALA A 187 2.54 14.12 -6.95
C ALA A 187 2.61 15.27 -7.95
N CYS A 188 1.69 15.26 -8.93
CA CYS A 188 1.52 16.30 -9.91
C CYS A 188 1.23 17.67 -9.27
N ASN A 189 0.28 17.75 -8.34
CA ASN A 189 -0.04 19.00 -7.63
C ASN A 189 1.09 19.49 -6.72
N ALA A 190 1.98 18.58 -6.30
CA ALA A 190 3.20 18.92 -5.57
C ALA A 190 4.36 19.36 -6.48
N GLY A 191 4.17 19.35 -7.82
CA GLY A 191 5.14 19.82 -8.80
C GLY A 191 6.05 18.73 -9.38
N TYR A 192 5.73 17.45 -9.18
CA TYR A 192 6.46 16.33 -9.78
C TYR A 192 5.82 15.87 -11.09
N ASP A 193 6.63 15.30 -11.99
CA ASP A 193 6.15 14.73 -13.25
C ASP A 193 5.24 13.52 -12.96
N PRO A 194 3.94 13.56 -13.34
CA PRO A 194 3.00 12.47 -13.13
C PRO A 194 3.37 11.18 -13.87
N ASN A 195 4.24 11.23 -14.88
CA ASN A 195 4.74 10.06 -15.57
C ASN A 195 5.67 9.19 -14.70
N GLY A 196 6.09 9.65 -13.53
CA GLY A 196 7.00 8.93 -12.64
C GLY A 196 6.54 7.50 -12.31
N LEU A 197 5.26 7.30 -11.95
CA LEU A 197 4.76 5.95 -11.60
C LEU A 197 4.66 5.04 -12.83
N PRO A 198 3.99 5.41 -13.94
CA PRO A 198 3.93 4.53 -15.10
C PRO A 198 5.31 4.23 -15.71
N ASP A 199 6.25 5.19 -15.72
CA ASP A 199 7.63 4.96 -16.17
C ASP A 199 8.37 3.96 -15.27
N PHE A 200 8.19 4.05 -13.96
CA PHE A 200 8.77 3.11 -13.00
C PHE A 200 8.21 1.70 -13.20
N LEU A 201 6.90 1.55 -13.29
CA LEU A 201 6.22 0.26 -13.46
C LEU A 201 6.60 -0.42 -14.78
N GLU A 202 6.53 0.32 -15.89
CA GLU A 202 6.84 -0.19 -17.23
C GLU A 202 8.30 -0.65 -17.33
N ARG A 203 9.22 0.15 -16.83
CA ARG A 203 10.66 -0.15 -16.88
C ARG A 203 11.05 -1.35 -16.01
N ASN A 204 10.39 -1.56 -14.89
CA ASN A 204 10.74 -2.59 -13.93
C ASN A 204 9.77 -3.79 -13.96
N LEU A 205 8.90 -3.88 -14.97
CA LEU A 205 7.84 -4.89 -15.05
C LEU A 205 8.36 -6.31 -14.80
N ASP A 206 9.41 -6.73 -15.52
CA ASP A 206 9.98 -8.08 -15.38
C ASP A 206 10.51 -8.35 -13.98
N ILE A 207 11.15 -7.35 -13.37
CA ILE A 207 11.73 -7.46 -12.03
C ILE A 207 10.62 -7.52 -10.98
N ILE A 208 9.62 -6.66 -11.08
CA ILE A 208 8.47 -6.61 -10.17
C ILE A 208 7.72 -7.94 -10.21
N VAL A 209 7.46 -8.48 -11.40
CA VAL A 209 6.77 -9.74 -11.57
C VAL A 209 7.58 -10.93 -11.07
N ALA A 210 8.88 -10.96 -11.34
CA ALA A 210 9.76 -12.02 -10.84
C ALA A 210 9.83 -12.05 -9.30
N HIS A 211 9.78 -10.89 -8.64
CA HIS A 211 9.82 -10.79 -7.18
C HIS A 211 8.49 -11.14 -6.52
N ASN A 212 7.38 -10.72 -7.10
CA ASN A 212 6.05 -10.89 -6.52
C ASN A 212 5.34 -12.15 -7.01
N GLY A 213 5.73 -12.69 -8.18
CA GLY A 213 5.17 -13.92 -8.75
C GLY A 213 5.52 -15.20 -8.00
N LEU A 214 6.47 -15.16 -7.06
CA LEU A 214 6.80 -16.29 -6.17
C LEU A 214 5.89 -16.36 -4.93
N SER A 215 5.12 -15.31 -4.63
CA SER A 215 4.17 -15.28 -3.51
C SER A 215 2.74 -15.77 -3.82
N GLY A 216 2.54 -16.42 -4.92
CA GLY A 216 1.72 -17.63 -5.09
C GLY A 216 0.22 -17.57 -5.16
N ILE A 217 -0.52 -16.51 -4.94
CA ILE A 217 -1.98 -16.46 -5.16
C ILE A 217 -2.37 -15.68 -6.43
N PHE A 218 -1.53 -14.79 -6.90
CA PHE A 218 -1.81 -13.87 -8.00
C PHE A 218 -0.98 -14.11 -9.28
N GLY A 219 -0.33 -15.26 -9.42
CA GLY A 219 0.78 -15.49 -10.36
C GLY A 219 0.46 -15.49 -11.87
N MET A 220 -0.79 -15.61 -12.34
CA MET A 220 -1.11 -15.63 -13.78
C MET A 220 -1.71 -14.32 -14.31
N GLY A 221 -2.15 -13.41 -13.45
CA GLY A 221 -2.71 -12.12 -13.83
C GLY A 221 -1.76 -10.94 -13.70
N TYR A 222 -0.61 -11.13 -13.06
CA TYR A 222 0.19 -10.00 -12.57
C TYR A 222 0.83 -9.15 -13.69
N TYR A 223 1.33 -9.75 -14.77
CA TYR A 223 1.82 -8.99 -15.93
C TYR A 223 0.73 -8.13 -16.54
N ALA A 224 -0.40 -8.75 -16.87
CA ALA A 224 -1.54 -8.06 -17.44
C ALA A 224 -2.10 -6.97 -16.51
N GLU A 225 -2.01 -7.17 -15.21
CA GLU A 225 -2.45 -6.17 -14.23
C GLU A 225 -1.55 -4.94 -14.21
N VAL A 226 -0.22 -5.10 -14.17
CA VAL A 226 0.72 -3.98 -14.21
C VAL A 226 0.63 -3.23 -15.54
N GLU A 227 0.55 -3.95 -16.67
CA GLU A 227 0.35 -3.33 -18.00
C GLU A 227 -0.96 -2.53 -18.06
N MET A 228 -2.04 -3.06 -17.48
CA MET A 228 -3.32 -2.37 -17.40
C MET A 228 -3.23 -1.13 -16.50
N ARG A 229 -2.53 -1.18 -15.36
CA ARG A 229 -2.27 -0.03 -14.50
C ARG A 229 -1.52 1.05 -15.26
N VAL A 230 -0.44 0.71 -15.96
CA VAL A 230 0.32 1.64 -16.81
C VAL A 230 -0.56 2.30 -17.86
N CYS A 231 -1.37 1.51 -18.59
CA CYS A 231 -2.28 2.04 -19.62
C CYS A 231 -3.26 3.04 -19.02
N LYS A 232 -3.95 2.68 -17.95
CA LYS A 232 -4.92 3.57 -17.26
C LYS A 232 -4.27 4.84 -16.71
N LEU A 233 -3.05 4.74 -16.16
CA LEU A 233 -2.30 5.89 -15.68
C LEU A 233 -1.96 6.85 -16.83
N ARG A 234 -1.48 6.34 -17.98
CA ARG A 234 -1.19 7.16 -19.16
C ARG A 234 -2.45 7.86 -19.68
N GLU A 235 -3.58 7.17 -19.74
CA GLU A 235 -4.87 7.75 -20.11
C GLU A 235 -5.29 8.87 -19.14
N PHE A 236 -5.18 8.62 -17.84
CA PHE A 236 -5.49 9.62 -16.83
C PHE A 236 -4.58 10.84 -16.92
N ILE A 237 -3.27 10.64 -17.02
CA ILE A 237 -2.27 11.74 -17.13
C ILE A 237 -2.57 12.61 -18.34
N ALA A 238 -2.97 12.02 -19.47
CA ALA A 238 -3.36 12.78 -20.65
C ALA A 238 -4.58 13.71 -20.43
N THR A 239 -5.38 13.47 -19.38
CA THR A 239 -6.48 14.36 -19.00
C THR A 239 -6.04 15.52 -18.10
N LEU A 240 -4.89 15.40 -17.45
CA LEU A 240 -4.32 16.47 -16.62
C LEU A 240 -3.85 17.60 -17.54
N LYS A 241 -4.40 18.80 -17.33
CA LYS A 241 -3.96 19.98 -18.06
C LYS A 241 -2.76 20.60 -17.36
N GLY A 242 -1.58 20.40 -17.88
CA GLY A 242 -0.36 20.98 -17.34
C GLY A 242 0.81 20.81 -18.30
N ASP A 243 1.70 21.77 -18.33
CA ASP A 243 3.03 21.65 -18.95
C ASP A 243 3.94 21.03 -17.87
N TRP A 244 4.20 19.72 -17.98
CA TRP A 244 5.08 18.95 -17.09
C TRP A 244 6.51 18.89 -17.62
#